data_46bb1e61a834934fcc1dfd9eed1a87bd
#
_entry.id   46bb1e61a834934fcc1dfd9eed1a87bd
#
_cell.length_a   1.000
_cell.length_b   1.000
_cell.length_c   1.000
_cell.angle_alpha   90.00
_cell.angle_beta   90.00
_cell.angle_gamma   90.00
#
_symmetry.space_group_name_H-M   'P 1'
#
loop_
_entity.id
_entity.type
_entity.pdbx_description
1 polymer ?
#
loop_
_entity_poly.entity_id
_entity_poly.type
_entity_poly.pdbx_seq_one_letter_code
_entity_poly.pdbx_strand_id
1 'polypeptide(L)'
;MLSKVTQRLLVQSNRRQFATIAQIKAREIIDSRGNPTVEADVITSEGKVFRAAVPSGASTGIYEALELRDKDEKRFMGKGCLKAVANVHELLHPALKGMDVTQQVKIDRKMVEEIDGTQNEWGWCKQKVGANAILAVSLAVARAGADAKKLPLYHYLADLAGKPTHKFVTPVPSLNIINGGAHAGNSLEIQEFMIMPTGATSFKDAMRLGAETYHHL
;
A
#
# COMPACT_ATOMS: atom_id res chain seq x y z
N MET A 1 17.64 39.27 31.87
CA MET A 1 16.77 38.12 32.25
C MET A 1 15.53 38.16 31.38
N LEU A 2 15.44 37.23 30.42
CA LEU A 2 14.25 37.04 29.57
C LEU A 2 13.08 36.55 30.44
N SER A 3 11.90 37.13 30.29
CA SER A 3 10.74 36.78 31.10
C SER A 3 10.36 35.31 30.94
N LYS A 4 9.76 34.69 31.98
CA LYS A 4 9.29 33.27 31.92
C LYS A 4 8.29 33.02 30.78
N VAL A 5 7.64 34.04 30.25
CA VAL A 5 6.74 33.99 29.09
C VAL A 5 7.55 33.79 27.80
N THR A 6 8.64 34.52 27.63
CA THR A 6 9.55 34.40 26.47
C THR A 6 10.23 33.03 26.41
N GLN A 7 10.63 32.45 27.58
CA GLN A 7 11.17 31.12 27.67
C GLN A 7 10.12 30.03 27.32
N ARG A 8 8.84 30.20 27.70
CA ARG A 8 7.76 29.28 27.32
C ARG A 8 7.46 29.32 25.81
N LEU A 9 7.54 30.46 25.16
CA LEU A 9 7.34 30.61 23.73
C LEU A 9 8.52 29.97 22.92
N LEU A 10 9.75 30.08 23.43
CA LEU A 10 10.92 29.45 22.81
C LEU A 10 10.94 27.92 22.95
N VAL A 11 10.39 27.37 24.03
CA VAL A 11 10.30 25.91 24.23
C VAL A 11 9.16 25.28 23.38
N GLN A 12 8.13 26.04 23.00
CA GLN A 12 7.08 25.54 22.11
C GLN A 12 7.49 25.51 20.62
N SER A 13 8.57 26.18 20.20
CA SER A 13 8.94 26.32 18.79
C SER A 13 9.80 25.18 18.21
N ASN A 14 10.19 24.19 19.01
CA ASN A 14 11.14 23.15 18.58
C ASN A 14 10.56 21.73 18.44
N ARG A 15 9.24 21.56 18.42
CA ARG A 15 8.64 20.33 17.89
C ARG A 15 8.71 20.44 16.37
N ARG A 16 9.62 19.69 15.72
CA ARG A 16 9.56 19.47 14.28
C ARG A 16 8.15 19.01 13.94
N GLN A 17 7.34 19.93 13.44
CA GLN A 17 6.02 19.62 12.95
C GLN A 17 6.23 18.95 11.59
N PHE A 18 6.06 17.63 11.54
CA PHE A 18 6.08 16.91 10.28
C PHE A 18 4.89 17.31 9.42
N ALA A 19 4.99 17.06 8.12
CA ALA A 19 3.91 17.32 7.19
C ALA A 19 2.64 16.55 7.59
N THR A 20 1.49 17.21 7.48
CA THR A 20 0.18 16.59 7.77
C THR A 20 -0.58 16.27 6.49
N ILE A 21 -1.56 15.40 6.56
CA ILE A 21 -2.48 15.12 5.46
C ILE A 21 -3.38 16.35 5.25
N ALA A 22 -3.21 17.03 4.12
CA ALA A 22 -4.07 18.15 3.74
C ALA A 22 -5.29 17.67 2.95
N GLN A 23 -5.08 16.73 2.02
CA GLN A 23 -6.13 16.16 1.18
C GLN A 23 -5.80 14.74 0.77
N ILE A 24 -6.82 13.91 0.59
CA ILE A 24 -6.71 12.59 -0.06
C ILE A 24 -7.66 12.60 -1.26
N LYS A 25 -7.14 12.22 -2.42
CA LYS A 25 -7.91 12.00 -3.65
C LYS A 25 -7.77 10.55 -4.06
N ALA A 26 -8.82 9.97 -4.62
CA ALA A 26 -8.75 8.63 -5.19
C ALA A 26 -9.39 8.61 -6.56
N ARG A 27 -9.01 7.61 -7.34
CA ARG A 27 -9.60 7.34 -8.65
C ARG A 27 -9.57 5.85 -8.96
N GLU A 28 -10.46 5.46 -9.84
CA GLU A 28 -10.41 4.14 -10.46
C GLU A 28 -9.40 4.17 -11.60
N ILE A 29 -8.53 3.17 -11.65
CA ILE A 29 -7.58 2.94 -12.75
C ILE A 29 -7.71 1.51 -13.23
N ILE A 30 -7.09 1.18 -14.36
CA ILE A 30 -7.12 -0.16 -14.96
C ILE A 30 -5.78 -0.84 -14.74
N ASP A 31 -5.81 -2.08 -14.26
CA ASP A 31 -4.62 -2.91 -14.08
C ASP A 31 -4.14 -3.54 -15.40
N SER A 32 -3.02 -4.28 -15.36
CA SER A 32 -2.43 -4.94 -16.54
C SER A 32 -3.30 -6.04 -17.15
N ARG A 33 -4.38 -6.46 -16.48
CA ARG A 33 -5.35 -7.47 -16.95
C ARG A 33 -6.66 -6.85 -17.42
N GLY A 34 -6.77 -5.51 -17.40
CA GLY A 34 -8.00 -4.80 -17.76
C GLY A 34 -9.03 -4.73 -16.62
N ASN A 35 -8.69 -5.08 -15.38
CA ASN A 35 -9.60 -4.97 -14.25
C ASN A 35 -9.45 -3.61 -13.57
N PRO A 36 -10.57 -3.00 -13.12
CA PRO A 36 -10.52 -1.79 -12.31
C PRO A 36 -9.83 -2.02 -10.97
N THR A 37 -9.07 -1.02 -10.53
CA THR A 37 -8.50 -0.95 -9.19
C THR A 37 -8.45 0.49 -8.68
N VAL A 38 -8.01 0.69 -7.43
CA VAL A 38 -7.99 1.98 -6.76
C VAL A 38 -6.58 2.54 -6.72
N GLU A 39 -6.45 3.81 -7.12
CA GLU A 39 -5.27 4.63 -6.92
C GLU A 39 -5.60 5.80 -5.99
N ALA A 40 -4.75 6.09 -5.02
CA ALA A 40 -4.90 7.21 -4.10
C ALA A 40 -3.71 8.16 -4.16
N ASP A 41 -4.00 9.47 -4.05
CA ASP A 41 -3.04 10.54 -3.84
C ASP A 41 -3.23 11.11 -2.43
N VAL A 42 -2.17 11.10 -1.63
CA VAL A 42 -2.08 11.85 -0.38
C VAL A 42 -1.34 13.15 -0.65
N ILE A 43 -2.02 14.27 -0.43
CA ILE A 43 -1.47 15.63 -0.57
C ILE A 43 -1.17 16.14 0.81
N THR A 44 0.09 16.52 1.05
CA THR A 44 0.53 17.02 2.36
C THR A 44 0.30 18.53 2.53
N SER A 45 0.39 19.01 3.76
CA SER A 45 0.35 20.44 4.08
C SER A 45 1.45 21.27 3.39
N GLU A 46 2.51 20.60 2.90
CA GLU A 46 3.57 21.21 2.09
C GLU A 46 3.24 21.26 0.59
N GLY A 47 2.07 20.76 0.18
CA GLY A 47 1.65 20.68 -1.23
C GLY A 47 2.25 19.52 -2.01
N LYS A 48 3.05 18.65 -1.40
CA LYS A 48 3.60 17.46 -2.06
C LYS A 48 2.53 16.39 -2.23
N VAL A 49 2.60 15.65 -3.34
CA VAL A 49 1.66 14.58 -3.70
C VAL A 49 2.37 13.23 -3.64
N PHE A 50 1.80 12.29 -2.90
CA PHE A 50 2.29 10.91 -2.79
C PHE A 50 1.20 9.96 -3.28
N ARG A 51 1.54 9.20 -4.32
CA ARG A 51 0.61 8.32 -5.03
C ARG A 51 0.89 6.86 -4.75
N ALA A 52 -0.17 6.07 -4.62
CA ALA A 52 -0.09 4.61 -4.60
C ALA A 52 -1.32 3.99 -5.26
N ALA A 53 -1.10 2.90 -5.97
CA ALA A 53 -2.14 2.06 -6.55
C ALA A 53 -2.11 0.68 -5.89
N VAL A 54 -3.29 0.07 -5.77
CA VAL A 54 -3.44 -1.28 -5.20
C VAL A 54 -3.59 -2.27 -6.34
N PRO A 55 -2.83 -3.38 -6.35
CA PRO A 55 -3.10 -4.47 -7.29
C PRO A 55 -4.45 -5.12 -6.97
N SER A 56 -5.22 -5.50 -7.99
CA SER A 56 -6.42 -6.31 -7.79
C SER A 56 -6.05 -7.77 -7.53
N GLY A 57 -6.72 -8.41 -6.58
CA GLY A 57 -6.54 -9.83 -6.29
C GLY A 57 -7.04 -10.71 -7.44
N ALA A 58 -6.19 -11.62 -7.93
CA ALA A 58 -6.55 -12.56 -8.98
C ALA A 58 -7.14 -13.85 -8.40
N SER A 59 -6.62 -14.30 -7.27
CA SER A 59 -7.13 -15.40 -6.47
C SER A 59 -7.31 -14.91 -5.04
N THR A 60 -8.45 -15.18 -4.43
CA THR A 60 -8.76 -14.75 -3.06
C THR A 60 -8.84 -15.96 -2.14
N GLY A 61 -8.17 -15.88 -1.00
CA GLY A 61 -8.26 -16.85 0.09
C GLY A 61 -9.37 -16.49 1.09
N ILE A 62 -9.82 -17.46 1.86
CA ILE A 62 -10.86 -17.25 2.89
C ILE A 62 -10.42 -16.32 4.02
N TYR A 63 -9.11 -16.17 4.22
CA TYR A 63 -8.52 -15.32 5.26
C TYR A 63 -8.23 -13.89 4.80
N GLU A 64 -8.45 -13.58 3.52
CA GLU A 64 -8.14 -12.28 2.96
C GLU A 64 -9.16 -11.22 3.37
N ALA A 65 -8.67 -9.99 3.51
CA ALA A 65 -9.54 -8.83 3.65
C ALA A 65 -10.31 -8.56 2.34
N LEU A 66 -11.52 -8.06 2.47
CA LEU A 66 -12.46 -7.96 1.35
C LEU A 66 -12.22 -6.71 0.51
N GLU A 67 -11.99 -6.89 -0.79
CA GLU A 67 -12.07 -5.79 -1.75
C GLU A 67 -13.52 -5.35 -1.94
N LEU A 68 -13.73 -4.04 -1.96
CA LEU A 68 -15.06 -3.49 -2.27
C LEU A 68 -15.20 -3.31 -3.77
N ARG A 69 -16.15 -4.07 -4.37
CA ARG A 69 -16.54 -4.03 -5.77
C ARG A 69 -17.94 -3.49 -5.91
N ASP A 70 -18.22 -2.79 -7.03
CA ASP A 70 -19.50 -2.11 -7.27
C ASP A 70 -20.66 -3.10 -7.49
N LYS A 71 -20.36 -4.29 -8.05
CA LYS A 71 -21.35 -5.34 -8.42
C LYS A 71 -22.40 -4.82 -9.43
N ASP A 72 -22.03 -3.85 -10.25
CA ASP A 72 -22.84 -3.38 -11.36
C ASP A 72 -22.40 -4.10 -12.64
N GLU A 73 -23.18 -5.08 -13.08
CA GLU A 73 -22.88 -5.91 -14.24
C GLU A 73 -22.74 -5.10 -15.54
N LYS A 74 -23.35 -3.91 -15.61
CA LYS A 74 -23.25 -3.02 -16.77
C LYS A 74 -21.90 -2.32 -16.88
N ARG A 75 -21.10 -2.39 -15.82
CA ARG A 75 -19.82 -1.72 -15.74
C ARG A 75 -18.73 -2.69 -15.28
N PHE A 76 -17.74 -2.97 -16.16
CA PHE A 76 -16.65 -3.92 -15.91
C PHE A 76 -17.13 -5.28 -15.36
N MET A 77 -18.29 -5.77 -15.80
CA MET A 77 -18.85 -7.07 -15.37
C MET A 77 -18.92 -7.18 -13.83
N GLY A 78 -19.40 -6.14 -13.16
CA GLY A 78 -19.50 -6.07 -11.71
C GLY A 78 -18.21 -5.71 -10.95
N LYS A 79 -17.05 -5.63 -11.63
CA LYS A 79 -15.72 -5.44 -11.01
C LYS A 79 -15.36 -3.97 -10.76
N GLY A 80 -16.22 -2.99 -11.03
CA GLY A 80 -15.98 -1.57 -10.78
C GLY A 80 -15.58 -1.29 -9.33
N CYS A 81 -14.89 -0.18 -9.08
CA CYS A 81 -14.37 0.23 -7.76
C CYS A 81 -14.84 1.62 -7.34
N LEU A 82 -15.88 2.19 -7.97
CA LEU A 82 -16.32 3.56 -7.65
C LEU A 82 -16.81 3.71 -6.22
N LYS A 83 -17.44 2.68 -5.62
CA LYS A 83 -17.83 2.68 -4.20
C LYS A 83 -16.60 2.80 -3.28
N ALA A 84 -15.52 2.07 -3.58
CA ALA A 84 -14.28 2.17 -2.84
C ALA A 84 -13.64 3.57 -2.99
N VAL A 85 -13.68 4.15 -4.20
CA VAL A 85 -13.22 5.53 -4.45
C VAL A 85 -14.05 6.54 -3.67
N ALA A 86 -15.39 6.40 -3.66
CA ALA A 86 -16.28 7.25 -2.87
C ALA A 86 -15.95 7.18 -1.37
N ASN A 87 -15.73 5.98 -0.83
CA ASN A 87 -15.37 5.78 0.57
C ASN A 87 -14.04 6.46 0.94
N VAL A 88 -13.07 6.55 0.02
CA VAL A 88 -11.85 7.34 0.27
C VAL A 88 -12.20 8.82 0.45
N HIS A 89 -13.07 9.39 -0.37
CA HIS A 89 -13.41 10.80 -0.32
C HIS A 89 -14.34 11.14 0.85
N GLU A 90 -15.32 10.30 1.13
CA GLU A 90 -16.40 10.57 2.07
C GLU A 90 -16.09 10.13 3.49
N LEU A 91 -15.31 9.04 3.65
CA LEU A 91 -15.02 8.48 4.96
C LEU A 91 -13.56 8.67 5.37
N LEU A 92 -12.60 8.27 4.52
CA LEU A 92 -11.18 8.30 4.89
C LEU A 92 -10.60 9.71 4.89
N HIS A 93 -10.83 10.49 3.84
CA HIS A 93 -10.28 11.85 3.76
C HIS A 93 -10.69 12.75 4.94
N PRO A 94 -11.97 12.91 5.30
CA PRO A 94 -12.35 13.79 6.42
C PRO A 94 -11.78 13.32 7.76
N ALA A 95 -11.73 12.00 7.98
CA ALA A 95 -11.25 11.42 9.23
C ALA A 95 -9.73 11.49 9.42
N LEU A 96 -8.96 11.50 8.32
CA LEU A 96 -7.49 11.50 8.34
C LEU A 96 -6.88 12.88 8.13
N LYS A 97 -7.67 13.85 7.67
CA LYS A 97 -7.21 15.23 7.45
C LYS A 97 -6.58 15.83 8.72
N GLY A 98 -5.40 16.42 8.58
CA GLY A 98 -4.65 17.01 9.68
C GLY A 98 -3.77 16.03 10.46
N MET A 99 -3.86 14.71 10.21
CA MET A 99 -2.98 13.75 10.86
C MET A 99 -1.55 13.87 10.30
N ASP A 100 -0.57 13.70 11.19
CA ASP A 100 0.86 13.65 10.84
C ASP A 100 1.15 12.39 10.02
N VAL A 101 1.69 12.57 8.80
CA VAL A 101 1.97 11.46 7.86
C VAL A 101 2.98 10.44 8.39
N THR A 102 3.75 10.77 9.43
CA THR A 102 4.72 9.84 10.04
C THR A 102 4.09 8.88 11.04
N GLN A 103 2.81 9.08 11.39
CA GLN A 103 2.08 8.25 12.35
C GLN A 103 1.37 7.07 11.66
N GLN A 104 2.10 6.31 10.82
CA GLN A 104 1.54 5.23 10.01
C GLN A 104 0.62 4.29 10.78
N VAL A 105 1.10 3.72 11.89
CA VAL A 105 0.34 2.77 12.69
C VAL A 105 -0.97 3.36 13.22
N LYS A 106 -0.95 4.62 13.63
CA LYS A 106 -2.15 5.30 14.12
C LYS A 106 -3.16 5.56 13.00
N ILE A 107 -2.67 5.94 11.81
CA ILE A 107 -3.51 6.15 10.63
C ILE A 107 -4.14 4.85 10.19
N ASP A 108 -3.36 3.75 10.10
CA ASP A 108 -3.86 2.44 9.69
C ASP A 108 -4.89 1.90 10.68
N ARG A 109 -4.64 1.98 11.98
CA ARG A 109 -5.62 1.60 13.01
C ARG A 109 -6.90 2.39 12.89
N LYS A 110 -6.79 3.71 12.69
CA LYS A 110 -7.97 4.57 12.54
C LYS A 110 -8.81 4.15 11.33
N MET A 111 -8.19 3.82 10.19
CA MET A 111 -8.91 3.34 9.01
C MET A 111 -9.59 1.99 9.25
N VAL A 112 -8.90 1.06 9.91
CA VAL A 112 -9.34 -0.32 10.07
C VAL A 112 -10.31 -0.47 11.24
N GLU A 113 -9.96 0.07 12.42
CA GLU A 113 -10.69 -0.18 13.66
C GLU A 113 -11.84 0.82 13.89
N GLU A 114 -11.61 2.11 13.59
CA GLU A 114 -12.61 3.16 13.89
C GLU A 114 -13.55 3.43 12.70
N ILE A 115 -13.02 3.52 11.47
CA ILE A 115 -13.81 3.92 10.30
C ILE A 115 -14.49 2.71 9.66
N ASP A 116 -13.75 1.65 9.36
CA ASP A 116 -14.31 0.40 8.84
C ASP A 116 -15.02 -0.37 9.94
N GLY A 117 -14.31 -0.80 10.98
CA GLY A 117 -14.82 -1.48 12.16
C GLY A 117 -15.40 -2.87 11.92
N THR A 118 -15.35 -3.40 10.68
CA THR A 118 -15.96 -4.70 10.36
C THR A 118 -15.01 -5.85 10.67
N GLN A 119 -15.56 -6.89 11.27
CA GLN A 119 -14.83 -8.10 11.64
C GLN A 119 -15.59 -9.35 11.18
N ASN A 120 -14.85 -10.42 10.96
CA ASN A 120 -15.34 -11.77 10.77
C ASN A 120 -14.56 -12.73 11.70
N GLU A 121 -14.75 -14.03 11.58
CA GLU A 121 -14.06 -15.04 12.40
C GLU A 121 -12.50 -14.99 12.29
N TRP A 122 -11.98 -14.37 11.24
CA TRP A 122 -10.54 -14.21 10.98
C TRP A 122 -9.98 -12.84 11.37
N GLY A 123 -10.81 -11.94 11.92
CA GLY A 123 -10.42 -10.60 12.35
C GLY A 123 -10.96 -9.49 11.45
N TRP A 124 -10.19 -8.43 11.28
CA TRP A 124 -10.61 -7.22 10.53
C TRP A 124 -10.77 -7.49 9.03
N CYS A 125 -12.01 -7.65 8.56
CA CYS A 125 -12.31 -8.01 7.18
C CYS A 125 -12.42 -6.82 6.20
N LYS A 126 -12.54 -5.59 6.69
CA LYS A 126 -12.57 -4.34 5.91
C LYS A 126 -13.70 -4.28 4.88
N GLN A 127 -14.85 -4.83 5.23
CA GLN A 127 -15.99 -4.97 4.32
C GLN A 127 -16.70 -3.65 4.02
N LYS A 128 -16.71 -2.71 4.97
CA LYS A 128 -17.45 -1.44 4.86
C LYS A 128 -16.73 -0.46 3.94
N VAL A 129 -15.45 -0.21 4.20
CA VAL A 129 -14.65 0.76 3.42
C VAL A 129 -14.05 0.12 2.19
N GLY A 130 -13.65 -1.14 2.31
CA GLY A 130 -12.95 -1.91 1.28
C GLY A 130 -11.45 -1.97 1.53
N ALA A 131 -10.88 -3.19 1.48
CA ALA A 131 -9.44 -3.39 1.64
C ALA A 131 -8.63 -2.64 0.57
N ASN A 132 -9.15 -2.55 -0.67
CA ASN A 132 -8.55 -1.80 -1.76
C ASN A 132 -8.48 -0.29 -1.47
N ALA A 133 -9.53 0.32 -0.91
CA ALA A 133 -9.53 1.73 -0.51
C ALA A 133 -8.54 1.99 0.62
N ILE A 134 -8.59 1.17 1.69
CA ILE A 134 -7.71 1.32 2.86
C ILE A 134 -6.23 1.15 2.46
N LEU A 135 -5.91 0.12 1.68
CA LEU A 135 -4.53 -0.17 1.28
C LEU A 135 -3.96 0.92 0.37
N ALA A 136 -4.74 1.45 -0.58
CA ALA A 136 -4.29 2.54 -1.44
C ALA A 136 -3.87 3.78 -0.62
N VAL A 137 -4.68 4.16 0.37
CA VAL A 137 -4.38 5.29 1.26
C VAL A 137 -3.18 4.97 2.15
N SER A 138 -3.12 3.79 2.76
CA SER A 138 -2.01 3.38 3.64
C SER A 138 -0.66 3.41 2.92
N LEU A 139 -0.58 2.87 1.70
CA LEU A 139 0.63 2.90 0.88
C LEU A 139 1.06 4.33 0.49
N ALA A 140 0.09 5.20 0.17
CA ALA A 140 0.37 6.61 -0.15
C ALA A 140 0.88 7.37 1.09
N VAL A 141 0.29 7.12 2.27
CA VAL A 141 0.75 7.68 3.55
C VAL A 141 2.16 7.21 3.88
N ALA A 142 2.48 5.92 3.68
CA ALA A 142 3.84 5.41 3.93
C ALA A 142 4.90 6.13 3.07
N ARG A 143 4.59 6.44 1.82
CA ARG A 143 5.46 7.25 0.95
C ARG A 143 5.62 8.68 1.46
N ALA A 144 4.53 9.29 1.91
CA ALA A 144 4.56 10.63 2.51
C ALA A 144 5.38 10.65 3.81
N GLY A 145 5.21 9.65 4.68
CA GLY A 145 5.96 9.49 5.91
C GLY A 145 7.46 9.31 5.70
N ALA A 146 7.84 8.52 4.69
CA ALA A 146 9.23 8.34 4.29
C ALA A 146 9.86 9.67 3.82
N ASP A 147 9.17 10.45 2.96
CA ASP A 147 9.67 11.76 2.53
C ASP A 147 9.77 12.75 3.70
N ALA A 148 8.78 12.78 4.59
CA ALA A 148 8.79 13.65 5.77
C ALA A 148 9.98 13.35 6.70
N LYS A 149 10.38 12.07 6.82
CA LYS A 149 11.58 11.64 7.55
C LYS A 149 12.87 11.72 6.72
N LYS A 150 12.79 12.09 5.42
CA LYS A 150 13.93 12.11 4.48
C LYS A 150 14.62 10.75 4.36
N LEU A 151 13.83 9.67 4.37
CA LEU A 151 14.29 8.30 4.24
C LEU A 151 13.78 7.68 2.93
N PRO A 152 14.57 6.81 2.29
CA PRO A 152 14.02 5.92 1.26
C PRO A 152 12.90 5.06 1.84
N LEU A 153 11.90 4.70 1.04
CA LEU A 153 10.72 3.96 1.52
C LEU A 153 11.09 2.64 2.22
N TYR A 154 12.03 1.87 1.66
CA TYR A 154 12.47 0.60 2.26
C TYR A 154 13.07 0.78 3.67
N HIS A 155 13.79 1.87 3.87
CA HIS A 155 14.39 2.22 5.16
C HIS A 155 13.30 2.63 6.16
N TYR A 156 12.35 3.44 5.73
CA TYR A 156 11.20 3.84 6.54
C TYR A 156 10.34 2.63 6.96
N LEU A 157 10.11 1.68 6.06
CA LEU A 157 9.37 0.45 6.38
C LEU A 157 10.13 -0.44 7.37
N ALA A 158 11.45 -0.53 7.25
CA ALA A 158 12.28 -1.25 8.23
C ALA A 158 12.21 -0.59 9.63
N ASP A 159 12.23 0.75 9.69
CA ASP A 159 12.07 1.52 10.93
C ASP A 159 10.70 1.25 11.58
N LEU A 160 9.61 1.31 10.80
CA LEU A 160 8.26 0.98 11.26
C LEU A 160 8.15 -0.46 11.79
N ALA A 161 8.86 -1.40 11.17
CA ALA A 161 8.88 -2.81 11.54
C ALA A 161 9.83 -3.11 12.72
N GLY A 162 10.51 -2.11 13.28
CA GLY A 162 11.49 -2.28 14.34
C GLY A 162 12.71 -3.13 13.91
N LYS A 163 13.05 -3.15 12.61
CA LYS A 163 14.18 -3.88 12.06
C LYS A 163 15.44 -3.00 12.00
N PRO A 164 16.65 -3.61 12.04
CA PRO A 164 17.88 -2.86 11.87
C PRO A 164 17.90 -2.07 10.56
N THR A 165 18.29 -0.79 10.63
CA THR A 165 18.28 0.14 9.48
C THR A 165 19.70 0.46 8.96
N HIS A 166 20.72 -0.19 9.49
CA HIS A 166 22.12 0.04 9.10
C HIS A 166 22.65 -0.98 8.08
N LYS A 167 21.89 -2.06 7.83
CA LYS A 167 22.28 -3.10 6.86
C LYS A 167 21.04 -3.66 6.16
N PHE A 168 21.02 -3.55 4.84
CA PHE A 168 19.99 -4.13 3.99
C PHE A 168 20.62 -5.16 3.06
N VAL A 169 19.85 -6.21 2.78
CA VAL A 169 20.23 -7.26 1.83
C VAL A 169 19.30 -7.13 0.64
N THR A 170 19.87 -7.03 -0.56
CA THR A 170 19.08 -7.08 -1.80
C THR A 170 18.43 -8.46 -1.93
N PRO A 171 17.11 -8.55 -2.12
CA PRO A 171 16.44 -9.83 -2.25
C PRO A 171 16.88 -10.56 -3.52
N VAL A 172 16.94 -11.90 -3.45
CA VAL A 172 17.03 -12.71 -4.67
C VAL A 172 15.68 -12.64 -5.38
N PRO A 173 15.64 -12.28 -6.68
CA PRO A 173 14.38 -12.23 -7.41
C PRO A 173 13.78 -13.64 -7.56
N SER A 174 12.48 -13.76 -7.27
CA SER A 174 11.69 -14.94 -7.57
C SER A 174 10.94 -14.70 -8.88
N LEU A 175 11.28 -15.46 -9.90
CA LEU A 175 10.82 -15.24 -11.28
C LEU A 175 9.90 -16.38 -11.69
N ASN A 176 8.63 -16.07 -11.96
CA ASN A 176 7.69 -17.04 -12.46
C ASN A 176 7.94 -17.29 -13.96
N ILE A 177 8.26 -18.52 -14.30
CA ILE A 177 8.64 -18.93 -15.67
C ILE A 177 7.47 -19.58 -16.40
N ILE A 178 6.70 -20.43 -15.72
CA ILE A 178 5.57 -21.16 -16.30
C ILE A 178 4.39 -21.11 -15.32
N ASN A 179 3.22 -20.81 -15.84
CA ASN A 179 1.95 -20.95 -15.13
C ASN A 179 1.17 -22.15 -15.66
N GLY A 180 0.59 -22.93 -14.76
CA GLY A 180 -0.38 -23.96 -15.12
C GLY A 180 -1.65 -23.35 -15.72
N GLY A 181 -2.32 -24.07 -16.62
CA GLY A 181 -3.53 -23.60 -17.30
C GLY A 181 -4.66 -23.28 -16.32
N ALA A 182 -5.33 -22.13 -16.55
CA ALA A 182 -6.38 -21.59 -15.66
C ALA A 182 -5.99 -21.60 -14.15
N HIS A 183 -4.75 -21.26 -13.86
CA HIS A 183 -4.15 -21.31 -12.51
C HIS A 183 -4.23 -22.70 -11.86
N ALA A 184 -3.93 -23.75 -12.68
CA ALA A 184 -3.92 -25.15 -12.30
C ALA A 184 -5.29 -25.77 -11.99
N GLY A 185 -6.34 -25.32 -12.65
CA GLY A 185 -7.61 -26.04 -12.72
C GLY A 185 -7.58 -27.29 -13.63
N ASN A 186 -6.39 -27.83 -13.92
CA ASN A 186 -6.19 -29.03 -14.73
C ASN A 186 -5.61 -30.19 -13.89
N SER A 187 -5.44 -31.36 -14.52
CA SER A 187 -4.95 -32.58 -13.87
C SER A 187 -3.53 -32.52 -13.30
N LEU A 188 -2.74 -31.49 -13.60
CA LEU A 188 -1.37 -31.33 -13.10
C LEU A 188 -1.29 -30.58 -11.78
N GLU A 189 -2.32 -29.86 -11.36
CA GLU A 189 -2.44 -29.10 -10.10
C GLU A 189 -1.23 -28.22 -9.73
N ILE A 190 -0.30 -27.97 -10.67
CA ILE A 190 0.85 -27.10 -10.44
C ILE A 190 0.51 -25.71 -10.95
N GLN A 191 0.41 -24.76 -10.00
CA GLN A 191 0.01 -23.40 -10.32
C GLN A 191 1.13 -22.59 -10.98
N GLU A 192 2.35 -22.70 -10.46
CA GLU A 192 3.48 -21.87 -10.88
C GLU A 192 4.80 -22.64 -10.76
N PHE A 193 5.71 -22.39 -11.70
CA PHE A 193 7.12 -22.79 -11.63
C PHE A 193 7.98 -21.53 -11.54
N MET A 194 8.65 -21.37 -10.43
CA MET A 194 9.50 -20.23 -10.18
C MET A 194 10.96 -20.60 -10.13
N ILE A 195 11.82 -19.69 -10.60
CA ILE A 195 13.27 -19.80 -10.42
C ILE A 195 13.79 -18.68 -9.52
N MET A 196 14.82 -18.98 -8.78
CA MET A 196 15.53 -18.05 -7.90
C MET A 196 17.04 -18.16 -8.17
N PRO A 197 17.66 -17.18 -8.87
CA PRO A 197 19.09 -17.23 -9.21
C PRO A 197 19.98 -16.94 -7.98
N THR A 198 20.05 -17.88 -7.03
CA THR A 198 20.75 -17.72 -5.74
C THR A 198 22.26 -17.63 -5.88
N GLY A 199 22.84 -18.15 -6.97
CA GLY A 199 24.27 -18.08 -7.28
C GLY A 199 24.73 -16.84 -8.03
N ALA A 200 23.80 -15.90 -8.35
CA ALA A 200 24.16 -14.68 -9.06
C ALA A 200 24.99 -13.75 -8.16
N THR A 201 26.02 -13.12 -8.75
CA THR A 201 26.92 -12.21 -8.02
C THR A 201 26.36 -10.80 -7.85
N SER A 202 25.31 -10.45 -8.58
CA SER A 202 24.61 -9.16 -8.52
C SER A 202 23.14 -9.31 -8.89
N PHE A 203 22.31 -8.33 -8.49
CA PHE A 203 20.90 -8.29 -8.88
C PHE A 203 20.73 -8.20 -10.41
N LYS A 204 21.59 -7.44 -11.09
CA LYS A 204 21.61 -7.34 -12.55
C LYS A 204 21.85 -8.72 -13.20
N ASP A 205 22.80 -9.48 -12.65
CA ASP A 205 23.11 -10.83 -13.15
C ASP A 205 21.95 -11.81 -12.87
N ALA A 206 21.34 -11.74 -11.70
CA ALA A 206 20.14 -12.51 -11.37
C ALA A 206 18.98 -12.26 -12.34
N MET A 207 18.72 -11.00 -12.70
CA MET A 207 17.69 -10.64 -13.68
C MET A 207 18.04 -11.14 -15.09
N ARG A 208 19.31 -11.07 -15.51
CA ARG A 208 19.77 -11.62 -16.78
C ARG A 208 19.54 -13.14 -16.86
N LEU A 209 19.95 -13.87 -15.82
CA LEU A 209 19.74 -15.33 -15.75
C LEU A 209 18.26 -15.71 -15.86
N GLY A 210 17.37 -14.96 -15.18
CA GLY A 210 15.94 -15.18 -15.26
C GLY A 210 15.37 -14.93 -16.65
N ALA A 211 15.75 -13.81 -17.28
CA ALA A 211 15.28 -13.46 -18.61
C ALA A 211 15.78 -14.47 -19.66
N GLU A 212 17.05 -14.88 -19.61
CA GLU A 212 17.61 -15.87 -20.51
C GLU A 212 16.93 -17.24 -20.34
N THR A 213 16.69 -17.69 -19.11
CA THR A 213 15.95 -18.93 -18.83
C THR A 213 14.54 -18.88 -19.43
N TYR A 214 13.82 -17.77 -19.25
CA TYR A 214 12.49 -17.59 -19.83
C TYR A 214 12.48 -17.68 -21.36
N HIS A 215 13.50 -17.15 -22.02
CA HIS A 215 13.60 -17.19 -23.48
C HIS A 215 14.09 -18.54 -24.05
N HIS A 216 14.68 -19.39 -23.23
CA HIS A 216 15.10 -20.72 -23.62
C HIS A 216 14.02 -21.81 -23.47
N LEU A 217 12.92 -21.49 -22.75
CA LEU A 217 11.75 -22.38 -22.60
C LEU A 217 10.71 -22.10 -23.66
#